data_9b9a59c44ca7eca8fcfc53f5e1c8f5fe
#
_entry.id   9b9a59c44ca7eca8fcfc53f5e1c8f5fe
#
_cell.length_a   1.000
_cell.length_b   1.000
_cell.length_c   1.000
_cell.angle_alpha   90.00
_cell.angle_beta   90.00
_cell.angle_gamma   90.00
#
_symmetry.space_group_name_H-M   'P 1'
#
loop_
_entity.id
_entity.type
_entity.pdbx_description
1 polymer ?
#
loop_
_entity_poly.entity_id
_entity_poly.type
_entity_poly.pdbx_seq_one_letter_code
_entity_poly.pdbx_strand_id
1 'polypeptide(L)'
;AAWNNRPYTCDWGRQGSYRHILEPHGATFKETAKPEILIKMSRPTDADVDGLSNIYQASWIGPANFTWKGPEQGYIARVSPTGYQPSPLPDFAKLSDAQLVEIIRTSPSHVRSLAAQRTLLRRPANVETNKALLMSAQDRSLDIGKRILALYAITQRGLDSRHSQKVLDLILPAFSSSPANDPIIAFVTRALGDLAIDTRTTGQPGPTSNEFLKKQLHAKQPRAIIEAIIATTFQGKAELATDIARHLDSEDALIRHTAY
;
A
#
# COMPACT_ATOMS: atom_id res chain seq x y z
N ALA A 1 -14.03 -7.01 10.51
CA ALA A 1 -15.36 -6.42 10.39
C ALA A 1 -15.73 -6.24 8.91
N ALA A 2 -17.04 -6.17 8.62
CA ALA A 2 -17.56 -6.05 7.25
C ALA A 2 -17.07 -4.81 6.49
N TRP A 3 -16.49 -3.85 7.18
CA TRP A 3 -16.00 -2.58 6.63
C TRP A 3 -14.51 -2.58 6.29
N ASN A 4 -13.76 -3.59 6.72
CA ASN A 4 -12.32 -3.65 6.49
C ASN A 4 -12.01 -4.16 5.08
N ASN A 5 -10.85 -3.71 4.55
CA ASN A 5 -10.30 -4.19 3.28
C ASN A 5 -11.26 -4.04 2.08
N ARG A 6 -12.03 -2.95 2.05
CA ARG A 6 -12.92 -2.60 0.95
C ARG A 6 -12.69 -1.16 0.52
N PRO A 7 -12.69 -0.85 -0.76
CA PRO A 7 -12.69 0.53 -1.24
C PRO A 7 -14.04 1.20 -0.95
N TYR A 8 -13.96 2.49 -0.67
CA TYR A 8 -15.13 3.34 -0.47
C TYR A 8 -15.04 4.55 -1.39
N THR A 9 -16.17 4.97 -1.92
CA THR A 9 -16.28 6.20 -2.71
C THR A 9 -17.30 7.13 -2.10
N CYS A 10 -17.01 8.42 -2.16
CA CYS A 10 -18.00 9.46 -1.91
C CYS A 10 -18.64 9.83 -3.25
N ASP A 11 -19.93 9.52 -3.41
CA ASP A 11 -20.66 9.81 -4.65
C ASP A 11 -21.56 11.04 -4.45
N TRP A 12 -21.11 12.15 -4.99
CA TRP A 12 -21.79 13.43 -4.95
C TRP A 12 -23.21 13.35 -5.57
N GLY A 13 -23.32 12.72 -6.73
CA GLY A 13 -24.58 12.66 -7.50
C GLY A 13 -25.61 11.73 -6.86
N ARG A 14 -25.14 10.61 -6.31
CA ARG A 14 -26.00 9.61 -5.66
C ARG A 14 -26.26 9.89 -4.18
N GLN A 15 -25.65 10.94 -3.63
CA GLN A 15 -25.86 11.40 -2.27
C GLN A 15 -25.55 10.32 -1.22
N GLY A 16 -24.37 9.73 -1.29
CA GLY A 16 -23.96 8.74 -0.32
C GLY A 16 -22.54 8.27 -0.50
N SER A 17 -22.04 7.57 0.50
CA SER A 17 -20.81 6.80 0.40
C SER A 17 -21.12 5.35 0.13
N TYR A 18 -20.36 4.74 -0.75
CA TYR A 18 -20.58 3.39 -1.23
C TYR A 18 -19.38 2.51 -0.93
N ARG A 19 -19.66 1.30 -0.47
CA ARG A 19 -18.71 0.22 -0.33
C ARG A 19 -18.68 -0.60 -1.62
N HIS A 20 -17.49 -0.85 -2.12
CA HIS A 20 -17.27 -1.64 -3.33
C HIS A 20 -16.76 -3.03 -2.99
N ILE A 21 -17.22 -4.04 -3.75
CA ILE A 21 -16.75 -5.41 -3.67
C ILE A 21 -15.95 -5.69 -4.93
N LEU A 22 -14.62 -5.65 -4.80
CA LEU A 22 -13.69 -5.85 -5.89
C LEU A 22 -12.98 -7.19 -5.79
N GLU A 23 -12.76 -7.82 -6.94
CA GLU A 23 -11.92 -9.00 -7.09
C GLU A 23 -10.80 -8.75 -8.11
N PRO A 24 -9.62 -9.39 -7.95
CA PRO A 24 -8.57 -9.31 -8.94
C PRO A 24 -9.06 -9.74 -10.32
N HIS A 25 -8.68 -8.98 -11.34
CA HIS A 25 -8.96 -9.25 -12.74
C HIS A 25 -7.76 -8.85 -13.60
N GLY A 26 -6.94 -9.83 -13.93
CA GLY A 26 -5.64 -9.54 -14.52
C GLY A 26 -4.78 -8.69 -13.59
N ALA A 27 -4.18 -7.65 -14.12
CA ALA A 27 -3.36 -6.70 -13.36
C ALA A 27 -4.18 -5.64 -12.61
N THR A 28 -5.51 -5.62 -12.79
CA THR A 28 -6.44 -4.68 -12.18
C THR A 28 -7.50 -5.39 -11.33
N PHE A 29 -8.62 -4.73 -11.08
CA PHE A 29 -9.75 -5.25 -10.33
C PHE A 29 -11.04 -5.03 -11.11
N LYS A 30 -12.02 -5.91 -10.89
CA LYS A 30 -13.40 -5.72 -11.35
C LYS A 30 -14.36 -5.72 -10.19
N GLU A 31 -15.44 -4.98 -10.33
CA GLU A 31 -16.55 -5.00 -9.39
C GLU A 31 -17.38 -6.27 -9.61
N THR A 32 -17.62 -7.02 -8.54
CA THR A 32 -18.31 -8.31 -8.62
C THR A 32 -19.73 -8.27 -8.07
N ALA A 33 -20.09 -7.18 -7.40
CA ALA A 33 -21.44 -6.93 -6.93
C ALA A 33 -21.75 -5.43 -7.02
N LYS A 34 -23.04 -5.09 -7.05
CA LYS A 34 -23.48 -3.69 -6.99
C LYS A 34 -22.96 -3.03 -5.72
N PRO A 35 -22.40 -1.80 -5.81
CA PRO A 35 -21.95 -1.05 -4.64
C PRO A 35 -23.04 -0.91 -3.59
N GLU A 36 -22.68 -1.13 -2.34
CA GLU A 36 -23.59 -1.02 -1.21
C GLU A 36 -23.48 0.36 -0.58
N ILE A 37 -24.62 0.98 -0.29
CA ILE A 37 -24.61 2.25 0.44
C ILE A 37 -24.15 2.03 1.88
N LEU A 38 -23.11 2.75 2.27
CA LEU A 38 -22.59 2.73 3.64
C LEU A 38 -23.19 3.85 4.47
N ILE A 39 -23.14 5.07 3.95
CA ILE A 39 -23.67 6.26 4.62
C ILE A 39 -24.45 7.07 3.59
N LYS A 40 -25.73 7.29 3.87
CA LYS A 40 -26.55 8.20 3.07
C LYS A 40 -26.42 9.61 3.61
N MET A 41 -25.96 10.53 2.77
CA MET A 41 -25.82 11.94 3.15
C MET A 41 -25.79 12.83 1.92
N SER A 42 -26.10 14.11 2.09
CA SER A 42 -26.07 15.07 0.99
C SER A 42 -24.65 15.25 0.45
N ARG A 43 -24.44 15.05 -0.83
CA ARG A 43 -23.23 15.41 -1.60
C ARG A 43 -21.92 15.19 -0.84
N PRO A 44 -21.58 13.95 -0.45
CA PRO A 44 -20.32 13.67 0.22
C PRO A 44 -19.15 14.03 -0.68
N THR A 45 -18.13 14.67 -0.10
CA THR A 45 -16.95 15.14 -0.83
C THR A 45 -15.70 14.37 -0.47
N ASP A 46 -15.59 13.94 0.79
CA ASP A 46 -14.42 13.21 1.28
C ASP A 46 -14.77 12.41 2.53
N ALA A 47 -13.93 11.41 2.84
CA ALA A 47 -14.05 10.62 4.05
C ALA A 47 -12.67 10.19 4.57
N ASP A 48 -12.52 10.19 5.90
CA ASP A 48 -11.32 9.70 6.58
C ASP A 48 -11.69 8.94 7.86
N VAL A 49 -10.73 8.21 8.41
CA VAL A 49 -10.91 7.38 9.63
C VAL A 49 -9.89 7.78 10.67
N ASP A 50 -10.32 8.05 11.89
CA ASP A 50 -9.43 8.36 13.00
C ASP A 50 -8.84 7.09 13.66
N GLY A 51 -7.86 7.29 14.56
CA GLY A 51 -7.25 6.20 15.31
C GLY A 51 -8.18 5.50 16.32
N LEU A 52 -9.37 6.04 16.54
CA LEU A 52 -10.44 5.43 17.33
C LEU A 52 -11.46 4.69 16.46
N SER A 53 -11.19 4.59 15.13
CA SER A 53 -12.05 3.94 14.12
C SER A 53 -13.41 4.63 13.93
N ASN A 54 -13.51 5.93 14.21
CA ASN A 54 -14.62 6.73 13.74
C ASN A 54 -14.39 7.15 12.29
N ILE A 55 -15.44 7.13 11.49
CA ILE A 55 -15.42 7.67 10.13
C ILE A 55 -15.86 9.13 10.21
N TYR A 56 -15.07 10.02 9.62
CA TYR A 56 -15.43 11.41 9.40
C TYR A 56 -15.72 11.60 7.93
N GLN A 57 -16.85 12.20 7.63
CA GLN A 57 -17.29 12.40 6.26
C GLN A 57 -17.72 13.84 6.04
N ALA A 58 -17.09 14.50 5.06
CA ALA A 58 -17.43 15.86 4.65
C ALA A 58 -18.60 15.84 3.66
N SER A 59 -19.45 16.84 3.76
CA SER A 59 -20.63 17.00 2.92
C SER A 59 -20.74 18.44 2.44
N TRP A 60 -21.12 18.60 1.20
CA TRP A 60 -21.47 19.89 0.61
C TRP A 60 -22.99 20.04 0.55
N ILE A 61 -23.54 21.13 1.09
CA ILE A 61 -24.97 21.44 1.04
C ILE A 61 -25.29 22.70 0.23
N GLY A 62 -24.27 23.39 -0.25
CA GLY A 62 -24.41 24.55 -1.12
C GLY A 62 -24.89 24.21 -2.53
N PRO A 63 -25.07 25.21 -3.38
CA PRO A 63 -25.53 25.02 -4.74
C PRO A 63 -24.50 24.27 -5.60
N ALA A 64 -24.96 23.55 -6.62
CA ALA A 64 -24.11 22.71 -7.47
C ALA A 64 -23.09 23.51 -8.32
N ASN A 65 -23.31 24.81 -8.50
CA ASN A 65 -22.39 25.70 -9.19
C ASN A 65 -21.20 26.17 -8.32
N PHE A 66 -21.07 25.66 -7.10
CA PHE A 66 -20.03 25.99 -6.14
C PHE A 66 -19.92 27.47 -5.75
N THR A 67 -20.98 28.25 -5.96
CA THR A 67 -21.02 29.64 -5.56
C THR A 67 -21.08 29.75 -4.05
N TRP A 68 -20.16 30.50 -3.46
CA TRP A 68 -20.20 30.80 -2.03
C TRP A 68 -21.42 31.64 -1.67
N LYS A 69 -22.21 31.17 -0.71
CA LYS A 69 -23.42 31.86 -0.23
C LYS A 69 -23.46 32.03 1.30
N GLY A 70 -22.29 32.02 1.92
CA GLY A 70 -22.19 32.18 3.38
C GLY A 70 -21.53 30.98 4.07
N PRO A 71 -21.43 30.98 5.40
CA PRO A 71 -20.65 30.00 6.16
C PRO A 71 -21.25 28.59 6.21
N GLU A 72 -22.56 28.44 6.00
CA GLU A 72 -23.25 27.15 6.13
C GLU A 72 -23.37 26.41 4.81
N GLN A 73 -22.23 26.12 4.18
CA GLN A 73 -22.18 25.44 2.87
C GLN A 73 -21.88 23.95 2.98
N GLY A 74 -21.67 23.43 4.18
CA GLY A 74 -21.36 22.04 4.39
C GLY A 74 -21.26 21.68 5.88
N TYR A 75 -21.00 20.42 6.13
CA TYR A 75 -20.76 19.90 7.48
C TYR A 75 -19.82 18.70 7.43
N ILE A 76 -19.25 18.34 8.58
CA ILE A 76 -18.52 17.10 8.79
C ILE A 76 -19.33 16.24 9.74
N ALA A 77 -19.70 15.04 9.33
CA ALA A 77 -20.36 14.06 10.16
C ALA A 77 -19.33 13.07 10.72
N ARG A 78 -19.44 12.76 12.01
CA ARG A 78 -18.74 11.63 12.62
C ARG A 78 -19.69 10.45 12.69
N VAL A 79 -19.27 9.32 12.16
CA VAL A 79 -20.03 8.07 12.14
C VAL A 79 -19.26 7.01 12.92
N SER A 80 -19.92 6.39 13.88
CA SER A 80 -19.36 5.31 14.69
C SER A 80 -20.34 4.16 14.75
N PRO A 81 -19.89 2.89 14.80
CA PRO A 81 -20.80 1.77 14.99
C PRO A 81 -21.55 1.90 16.33
N THR A 82 -22.81 1.56 16.34
CA THR A 82 -23.63 1.57 17.57
C THR A 82 -23.02 0.64 18.63
N GLY A 83 -22.84 1.16 19.84
CA GLY A 83 -22.25 0.41 20.96
C GLY A 83 -20.75 0.19 20.87
N TYR A 84 -20.09 0.74 19.85
CA TYR A 84 -18.63 0.63 19.71
C TYR A 84 -17.92 1.42 20.82
N GLN A 85 -17.04 0.72 21.55
CA GLN A 85 -16.18 1.32 22.57
C GLN A 85 -14.72 1.31 22.02
N PRO A 86 -14.18 2.46 21.65
CA PRO A 86 -12.81 2.52 21.13
C PRO A 86 -11.81 2.29 22.26
N SER A 87 -10.77 1.49 21.97
CA SER A 87 -9.61 1.43 22.86
C SER A 87 -8.88 2.77 22.85
N PRO A 88 -8.35 3.24 23.99
CA PRO A 88 -7.53 4.46 24.03
C PRO A 88 -6.37 4.42 23.04
N LEU A 89 -6.01 5.59 22.50
CA LEU A 89 -4.82 5.72 21.69
C LEU A 89 -3.58 5.68 22.59
N PRO A 90 -2.58 4.85 22.28
CA PRO A 90 -1.31 4.89 23.00
C PRO A 90 -0.54 6.16 22.63
N ASP A 91 0.34 6.60 23.49
CA ASP A 91 1.37 7.57 23.16
C ASP A 91 2.48 6.85 22.37
N PHE A 92 2.36 6.85 21.04
CA PHE A 92 3.28 6.14 20.16
C PHE A 92 4.74 6.56 20.33
N ALA A 93 5.00 7.79 20.78
CA ALA A 93 6.37 8.28 20.98
C ALA A 93 7.07 7.57 22.14
N LYS A 94 6.30 7.14 23.15
CA LYS A 94 6.82 6.44 24.34
C LYS A 94 6.94 4.92 24.17
N LEU A 95 6.36 4.35 23.11
CA LEU A 95 6.46 2.90 22.88
C LEU A 95 7.86 2.52 22.40
N SER A 96 8.33 1.33 22.80
CA SER A 96 9.54 0.74 22.24
C SER A 96 9.35 0.32 20.77
N ASP A 97 10.43 0.13 20.03
CA ASP A 97 10.36 -0.36 18.64
C ASP A 97 9.66 -1.72 18.55
N ALA A 98 9.91 -2.61 19.51
CA ALA A 98 9.23 -3.92 19.56
C ALA A 98 7.71 -3.76 19.73
N GLN A 99 7.26 -2.85 20.59
CA GLN A 99 5.82 -2.55 20.77
C GLN A 99 5.21 -1.93 19.51
N LEU A 100 5.94 -1.07 18.79
CA LEU A 100 5.49 -0.49 17.53
C LEU A 100 5.37 -1.56 16.44
N VAL A 101 6.33 -2.47 16.32
CA VAL A 101 6.25 -3.63 15.40
C VAL A 101 5.05 -4.51 15.75
N GLU A 102 4.80 -4.76 17.03
CA GLU A 102 3.67 -5.57 17.45
C GLU A 102 2.33 -4.90 17.09
N ILE A 103 2.20 -3.59 17.19
CA ILE A 103 1.02 -2.86 16.72
C ILE A 103 0.84 -3.02 15.21
N ILE A 104 1.91 -2.97 14.42
CA ILE A 104 1.85 -3.23 12.96
C ILE A 104 1.30 -4.63 12.70
N ARG A 105 1.73 -5.64 13.46
CA ARG A 105 1.34 -7.02 13.29
C ARG A 105 -0.09 -7.32 13.71
N THR A 106 -0.53 -6.78 14.83
CA THR A 106 -1.74 -7.24 15.53
C THR A 106 -2.91 -6.27 15.51
N SER A 107 -2.64 -4.95 15.33
CA SER A 107 -3.72 -3.97 15.39
C SER A 107 -4.79 -4.23 14.32
N PRO A 108 -6.08 -4.26 14.67
CA PRO A 108 -7.17 -4.28 13.70
C PRO A 108 -7.39 -2.91 13.02
N SER A 109 -6.81 -1.84 13.57
CA SER A 109 -6.91 -0.48 13.03
C SER A 109 -5.71 -0.16 12.15
N HIS A 110 -5.97 0.05 10.86
CA HIS A 110 -4.93 0.46 9.90
C HIS A 110 -4.31 1.81 10.29
N VAL A 111 -5.11 2.75 10.79
CA VAL A 111 -4.64 4.07 11.24
C VAL A 111 -3.61 3.94 12.38
N ARG A 112 -3.86 3.03 13.34
CA ARG A 112 -2.90 2.76 14.42
C ARG A 112 -1.63 2.10 13.89
N SER A 113 -1.75 1.17 12.97
CA SER A 113 -0.61 0.52 12.35
C SER A 113 0.25 1.53 11.55
N LEU A 114 -0.39 2.45 10.82
CA LEU A 114 0.30 3.56 10.14
C LEU A 114 0.97 4.52 11.13
N ALA A 115 0.32 4.82 12.27
CA ALA A 115 0.94 5.66 13.30
C ALA A 115 2.19 5.01 13.91
N ALA A 116 2.15 3.70 14.14
CA ALA A 116 3.30 2.92 14.58
C ALA A 116 4.43 2.94 13.53
N GLN A 117 4.10 2.71 12.26
CA GLN A 117 5.07 2.81 11.15
C GLN A 117 5.70 4.19 11.08
N ARG A 118 4.91 5.26 11.06
CA ARG A 118 5.42 6.65 11.03
C ARG A 118 6.32 6.97 12.21
N THR A 119 6.04 6.41 13.37
CA THR A 119 6.89 6.57 14.56
C THR A 119 8.23 5.86 14.38
N LEU A 120 8.23 4.63 13.86
CA LEU A 120 9.45 3.91 13.51
C LEU A 120 10.29 4.66 12.46
N LEU A 121 9.65 5.23 11.44
CA LEU A 121 10.36 5.96 10.38
C LEU A 121 11.08 7.22 10.88
N ARG A 122 10.65 7.81 12.00
CA ARG A 122 11.29 8.96 12.63
C ARG A 122 12.46 8.59 13.53
N ARG A 123 12.69 7.30 13.78
CA ARG A 123 13.77 6.78 14.64
C ARG A 123 14.93 6.26 13.79
N PRO A 124 16.14 6.26 14.34
CA PRO A 124 17.27 5.62 13.67
C PRO A 124 16.95 4.15 13.35
N ALA A 125 17.34 3.71 12.16
CA ALA A 125 17.19 2.31 11.80
C ALA A 125 18.12 1.43 12.66
N ASN A 126 17.60 0.30 13.13
CA ASN A 126 18.40 -0.69 13.83
C ASN A 126 18.12 -2.10 13.29
N VAL A 127 19.08 -2.98 13.45
CA VAL A 127 19.07 -4.33 12.87
C VAL A 127 17.92 -5.17 13.43
N GLU A 128 17.69 -5.11 14.72
CA GLU A 128 16.68 -5.94 15.40
C GLU A 128 15.25 -5.56 14.96
N THR A 129 14.97 -4.25 14.88
CA THR A 129 13.68 -3.77 14.36
C THR A 129 13.48 -4.18 12.91
N ASN A 130 14.51 -4.05 12.06
CA ASN A 130 14.41 -4.46 10.66
C ASN A 130 14.19 -5.97 10.51
N LYS A 131 14.85 -6.80 11.30
CA LYS A 131 14.59 -8.25 11.34
C LYS A 131 13.16 -8.57 11.76
N ALA A 132 12.65 -7.94 12.82
CA ALA A 132 11.29 -8.16 13.29
C ALA A 132 10.23 -7.74 12.24
N LEU A 133 10.45 -6.63 11.54
CA LEU A 133 9.62 -6.20 10.42
C LEU A 133 9.71 -7.19 9.25
N LEU A 134 10.91 -7.68 8.91
CA LEU A 134 11.08 -8.66 7.85
C LEU A 134 10.35 -9.97 8.16
N MET A 135 10.47 -10.48 9.38
CA MET A 135 9.71 -11.65 9.84
C MET A 135 8.20 -11.43 9.70
N SER A 136 7.72 -10.21 10.03
CA SER A 136 6.31 -9.85 9.85
C SER A 136 5.89 -9.81 8.38
N ALA A 137 6.74 -9.31 7.48
CA ALA A 137 6.47 -9.29 6.05
C ALA A 137 6.45 -10.70 5.43
N GLN A 138 7.23 -11.64 5.98
CA GLN A 138 7.27 -13.04 5.54
C GLN A 138 6.17 -13.89 6.14
N ASP A 139 5.57 -13.49 7.26
CA ASP A 139 4.56 -14.26 7.98
C ASP A 139 3.25 -14.36 7.20
N ARG A 140 3.04 -15.48 6.53
CA ARG A 140 1.87 -15.75 5.68
C ARG A 140 0.58 -15.96 6.47
N SER A 141 0.64 -16.06 7.78
CA SER A 141 -0.54 -16.09 8.65
C SER A 141 -1.13 -14.70 8.86
N LEU A 142 -0.35 -13.65 8.61
CA LEU A 142 -0.82 -12.27 8.70
C LEU A 142 -1.58 -11.85 7.45
N ASP A 143 -2.54 -10.95 7.64
CA ASP A 143 -3.20 -10.24 6.54
C ASP A 143 -2.18 -9.55 5.64
N ILE A 144 -2.42 -9.59 4.32
CA ILE A 144 -1.49 -9.02 3.32
C ILE A 144 -1.19 -7.54 3.57
N GLY A 145 -2.16 -6.76 4.05
CA GLY A 145 -1.95 -5.34 4.37
C GLY A 145 -0.93 -5.14 5.48
N LYS A 146 -0.91 -5.99 6.49
CA LYS A 146 0.07 -5.94 7.58
C LYS A 146 1.48 -6.33 7.09
N ARG A 147 1.56 -7.34 6.24
CA ARG A 147 2.81 -7.76 5.60
C ARG A 147 3.41 -6.65 4.73
N ILE A 148 2.57 -5.99 3.93
CA ILE A 148 2.95 -4.86 3.10
C ILE A 148 3.43 -3.70 3.97
N LEU A 149 2.71 -3.38 5.03
CA LEU A 149 3.07 -2.29 5.93
C LEU A 149 4.43 -2.52 6.60
N ALA A 150 4.71 -3.76 7.02
CA ALA A 150 6.00 -4.15 7.57
C ALA A 150 7.13 -4.05 6.52
N LEU A 151 6.90 -4.53 5.28
CA LEU A 151 7.82 -4.40 4.16
C LEU A 151 8.17 -2.94 3.89
N TYR A 152 7.15 -2.08 3.75
CA TYR A 152 7.38 -0.65 3.48
C TYR A 152 7.96 0.10 4.66
N ALA A 153 7.79 -0.36 5.90
CA ALA A 153 8.52 0.19 7.04
C ALA A 153 10.04 -0.03 6.90
N ILE A 154 10.47 -1.17 6.34
CA ILE A 154 11.88 -1.43 6.07
C ILE A 154 12.38 -0.60 4.88
N THR A 155 11.65 -0.63 3.77
CA THR A 155 12.08 0.01 2.53
C THR A 155 12.16 1.52 2.67
N GLN A 156 11.19 2.16 3.31
CA GLN A 156 11.18 3.60 3.53
C GLN A 156 12.31 4.09 4.44
N ARG A 157 12.77 3.24 5.38
CA ARG A 157 13.98 3.52 6.17
C ARG A 157 15.27 3.40 5.36
N GLY A 158 15.22 2.69 4.24
CA GLY A 158 16.33 2.51 3.31
C GLY A 158 16.37 3.51 2.15
N LEU A 159 15.39 4.39 2.04
CA LEU A 159 15.36 5.42 0.98
C LEU A 159 16.43 6.52 1.18
N ASP A 160 17.09 6.61 2.33
CA ASP A 160 18.34 7.34 2.47
C ASP A 160 19.43 6.58 1.68
N SER A 161 20.05 7.23 0.69
CA SER A 161 21.05 6.69 -0.24
C SER A 161 22.17 5.83 0.38
N ARG A 162 22.47 6.07 1.66
CA ARG A 162 23.46 5.32 2.43
C ARG A 162 23.01 3.94 2.90
N HIS A 163 21.71 3.64 2.84
CA HIS A 163 21.13 2.44 3.42
C HIS A 163 20.39 1.56 2.41
N SER A 164 20.10 2.07 1.21
CA SER A 164 19.32 1.35 0.19
C SER A 164 19.92 -0.01 -0.16
N GLN A 165 21.25 -0.11 -0.34
CA GLN A 165 21.90 -1.38 -0.62
C GLN A 165 21.75 -2.39 0.53
N LYS A 166 21.89 -1.96 1.78
CA LYS A 166 21.69 -2.83 2.96
C LYS A 166 20.26 -3.36 3.05
N VAL A 167 19.29 -2.55 2.67
CA VAL A 167 17.88 -2.96 2.61
C VAL A 167 17.64 -3.94 1.47
N LEU A 168 18.22 -3.74 0.31
CA LEU A 168 18.19 -4.70 -0.79
C LEU A 168 18.78 -6.05 -0.39
N ASP A 169 19.96 -6.05 0.24
CA ASP A 169 20.64 -7.25 0.73
C ASP A 169 19.85 -8.00 1.80
N LEU A 170 18.95 -7.31 2.49
CA LEU A 170 18.05 -7.90 3.46
C LEU A 170 16.80 -8.50 2.80
N ILE A 171 16.18 -7.78 1.86
CA ILE A 171 14.87 -8.13 1.27
C ILE A 171 15.01 -9.21 0.21
N LEU A 172 15.97 -9.09 -0.72
CA LEU A 172 16.09 -10.01 -1.84
C LEU A 172 16.25 -11.48 -1.43
N PRO A 173 17.20 -11.85 -0.55
CA PRO A 173 17.31 -13.25 -0.10
C PRO A 173 16.06 -13.74 0.61
N ALA A 174 15.41 -12.86 1.39
CA ALA A 174 14.24 -13.19 2.18
C ALA A 174 13.02 -13.58 1.34
N PHE A 175 12.91 -13.04 0.12
CA PHE A 175 11.77 -13.29 -0.77
C PHE A 175 12.11 -14.05 -2.06
N SER A 176 13.38 -14.35 -2.34
CA SER A 176 13.81 -15.08 -3.53
C SER A 176 13.18 -16.48 -3.66
N SER A 177 12.99 -17.16 -2.51
CA SER A 177 12.36 -18.49 -2.42
C SER A 177 10.85 -18.44 -2.17
N SER A 178 10.24 -17.26 -2.09
CA SER A 178 8.79 -17.14 -1.87
C SER A 178 8.01 -17.78 -3.02
N PRO A 179 6.85 -18.38 -2.75
CA PRO A 179 5.98 -18.90 -3.79
C PRO A 179 5.60 -17.81 -4.79
N ALA A 180 5.62 -18.15 -6.08
CA ALA A 180 5.34 -17.18 -7.15
C ALA A 180 3.91 -16.58 -7.11
N ASN A 181 3.00 -17.24 -6.41
CA ASN A 181 1.62 -16.76 -6.20
C ASN A 181 1.42 -15.99 -4.88
N ASP A 182 2.48 -15.78 -4.08
CA ASP A 182 2.37 -14.97 -2.87
C ASP A 182 2.18 -13.48 -3.27
N PRO A 183 1.05 -12.86 -2.92
CA PRO A 183 0.74 -11.49 -3.33
C PRO A 183 1.76 -10.45 -2.84
N ILE A 184 2.56 -10.74 -1.81
CA ILE A 184 3.62 -9.86 -1.34
C ILE A 184 4.70 -9.62 -2.41
N ILE A 185 4.89 -10.57 -3.34
CA ILE A 185 5.96 -10.50 -4.36
C ILE A 185 5.83 -9.25 -5.24
N ALA A 186 4.61 -8.87 -5.63
CA ALA A 186 4.40 -7.64 -6.38
C ALA A 186 4.90 -6.40 -5.59
N PHE A 187 4.65 -6.37 -4.29
CA PHE A 187 5.08 -5.26 -3.42
C PHE A 187 6.59 -5.28 -3.15
N VAL A 188 7.20 -6.46 -3.04
CA VAL A 188 8.66 -6.61 -2.99
C VAL A 188 9.28 -6.07 -4.29
N THR A 189 8.72 -6.45 -5.43
CA THR A 189 9.19 -5.99 -6.73
C THR A 189 9.08 -4.46 -6.86
N ARG A 190 7.97 -3.88 -6.42
CA ARG A 190 7.77 -2.43 -6.33
C ARG A 190 8.84 -1.77 -5.46
N ALA A 191 9.06 -2.31 -4.26
CA ALA A 191 10.05 -1.79 -3.32
C ALA A 191 11.47 -1.77 -3.91
N LEU A 192 11.83 -2.76 -4.74
CA LEU A 192 13.11 -2.77 -5.47
C LEU A 192 13.22 -1.60 -6.45
N GLY A 193 12.12 -1.26 -7.14
CA GLY A 193 12.07 -0.08 -8.01
C GLY A 193 12.23 1.22 -7.22
N ASP A 194 11.52 1.36 -6.13
CA ASP A 194 11.55 2.56 -5.27
C ASP A 194 12.96 2.78 -4.66
N LEU A 195 13.62 1.72 -4.20
CA LEU A 195 14.98 1.78 -3.67
C LEU A 195 16.04 2.12 -4.72
N ALA A 196 15.79 1.78 -5.99
CA ALA A 196 16.74 2.02 -7.08
C ALA A 196 16.76 3.47 -7.55
N ILE A 197 15.69 4.23 -7.34
CA ILE A 197 15.64 5.66 -7.71
C ILE A 197 16.78 6.40 -7.01
N ASP A 198 17.12 5.98 -5.79
CA ASP A 198 18.15 6.61 -4.96
C ASP A 198 19.58 6.06 -5.25
N THR A 199 19.69 4.84 -5.78
CA THR A 199 21.00 4.22 -6.10
C THR A 199 21.63 4.73 -7.40
N ARG A 200 20.92 5.51 -8.23
CA ARG A 200 21.49 6.17 -9.41
C ARG A 200 22.67 7.08 -9.08
N THR A 201 22.78 7.51 -7.81
CA THR A 201 23.86 8.36 -7.32
C THR A 201 25.02 7.58 -6.69
N THR A 202 24.86 6.29 -6.36
CA THR A 202 25.83 5.58 -5.49
C THR A 202 26.39 4.26 -6.04
N GLY A 203 25.87 3.73 -7.14
CA GLY A 203 26.41 2.50 -7.72
C GLY A 203 25.36 1.55 -8.27
N GLN A 204 25.81 0.62 -9.09
CA GLN A 204 24.97 -0.36 -9.77
C GLN A 204 24.31 -1.33 -8.79
N PRO A 205 23.00 -1.59 -8.88
CA PRO A 205 22.38 -2.71 -8.16
C PRO A 205 23.06 -4.01 -8.56
N GLY A 206 23.37 -4.85 -7.58
CA GLY A 206 24.05 -6.10 -7.82
C GLY A 206 23.31 -7.08 -8.75
N PRO A 207 23.99 -8.14 -9.24
CA PRO A 207 23.43 -9.14 -10.14
C PRO A 207 22.13 -9.79 -9.65
N THR A 208 21.98 -9.91 -8.34
CA THR A 208 20.83 -10.54 -7.68
C THR A 208 19.50 -9.86 -8.00
N SER A 209 19.50 -8.52 -8.18
CA SER A 209 18.27 -7.79 -8.53
C SER A 209 17.83 -8.08 -9.96
N ASN A 210 18.76 -8.27 -10.91
CA ASN A 210 18.45 -8.59 -12.29
C ASN A 210 17.76 -9.95 -12.43
N GLU A 211 18.29 -10.97 -11.77
CA GLU A 211 17.68 -12.30 -11.76
C GLU A 211 16.29 -12.30 -11.16
N PHE A 212 16.12 -11.58 -10.04
CA PHE A 212 14.82 -11.44 -9.42
C PHE A 212 13.83 -10.72 -10.34
N LEU A 213 14.20 -9.57 -10.91
CA LEU A 213 13.36 -8.80 -11.83
C LEU A 213 13.02 -9.62 -13.09
N LYS A 214 13.99 -10.30 -13.68
CA LYS A 214 13.76 -11.19 -14.83
C LYS A 214 12.75 -12.28 -14.48
N LYS A 215 12.88 -12.91 -13.31
CA LYS A 215 11.90 -13.90 -12.81
C LYS A 215 10.50 -13.32 -12.71
N GLN A 216 10.38 -12.05 -12.26
CA GLN A 216 9.06 -11.40 -12.13
C GLN A 216 8.49 -10.95 -13.47
N LEU A 217 9.32 -10.55 -14.45
CA LEU A 217 8.88 -10.32 -15.83
C LEU A 217 8.27 -11.56 -16.48
N HIS A 218 8.66 -12.76 -16.05
CA HIS A 218 8.12 -14.04 -16.53
C HIS A 218 7.10 -14.66 -15.55
N ALA A 219 6.67 -13.94 -14.51
CA ALA A 219 5.73 -14.46 -13.53
C ALA A 219 4.33 -14.67 -14.11
N LYS A 220 3.54 -15.55 -13.46
CA LYS A 220 2.12 -15.70 -13.79
C LYS A 220 1.22 -14.66 -13.10
N GLN A 221 1.76 -13.92 -12.14
CA GLN A 221 1.04 -12.90 -11.38
C GLN A 221 1.09 -11.57 -12.15
N PRO A 222 -0.04 -11.08 -12.71
CA PRO A 222 -0.05 -9.88 -13.55
C PRO A 222 0.50 -8.65 -12.85
N ARG A 223 0.20 -8.47 -11.55
CA ARG A 223 0.70 -7.36 -10.78
C ARG A 223 2.22 -7.39 -10.61
N ALA A 224 2.82 -8.58 -10.42
CA ALA A 224 4.27 -8.71 -10.32
C ALA A 224 4.97 -8.35 -11.64
N ILE A 225 4.36 -8.66 -12.80
CA ILE A 225 4.86 -8.28 -14.11
C ILE A 225 4.91 -6.75 -14.24
N ILE A 226 3.82 -6.05 -13.92
CA ILE A 226 3.77 -4.58 -13.98
C ILE A 226 4.86 -3.96 -13.10
N GLU A 227 4.95 -4.39 -11.84
CA GLU A 227 5.94 -3.84 -10.92
C GLU A 227 7.38 -4.16 -11.37
N ALA A 228 7.59 -5.30 -12.06
CA ALA A 228 8.89 -5.64 -12.62
C ALA A 228 9.26 -4.74 -13.82
N ILE A 229 8.31 -4.44 -14.71
CA ILE A 229 8.52 -3.50 -15.82
C ILE A 229 8.90 -2.13 -15.25
N ILE A 230 8.14 -1.62 -14.30
CA ILE A 230 8.39 -0.32 -13.67
C ILE A 230 9.75 -0.32 -12.95
N ALA A 231 10.06 -1.34 -12.15
CA ALA A 231 11.32 -1.43 -11.43
C ALA A 231 12.53 -1.53 -12.37
N THR A 232 12.41 -2.30 -13.45
CA THR A 232 13.45 -2.45 -14.49
C THR A 232 13.74 -1.10 -15.16
N THR A 233 12.70 -0.35 -15.49
CA THR A 233 12.81 1.00 -16.08
C THR A 233 13.47 1.97 -15.10
N PHE A 234 13.05 1.99 -13.85
CA PHE A 234 13.65 2.85 -12.83
C PHE A 234 15.11 2.54 -12.55
N GLN A 235 15.50 1.27 -12.66
CA GLN A 235 16.87 0.82 -12.50
C GLN A 235 17.73 1.03 -13.76
N GLY A 236 17.14 1.39 -14.91
CA GLY A 236 17.84 1.56 -16.17
C GLY A 236 18.44 0.26 -16.72
N LYS A 237 17.77 -0.89 -16.50
CA LYS A 237 18.23 -2.24 -16.87
C LYS A 237 17.95 -2.55 -18.34
N ALA A 238 18.72 -1.94 -19.25
CA ALA A 238 18.57 -2.12 -20.71
C ALA A 238 18.69 -3.59 -21.15
N GLU A 239 19.44 -4.41 -20.44
CA GLU A 239 19.60 -5.84 -20.70
C GLU A 239 18.31 -6.65 -20.56
N LEU A 240 17.30 -6.12 -19.85
CA LEU A 240 15.97 -6.74 -19.69
C LEU A 240 14.92 -6.20 -20.69
N ALA A 241 15.31 -5.32 -21.61
CA ALA A 241 14.38 -4.71 -22.57
C ALA A 241 13.65 -5.75 -23.44
N THR A 242 14.33 -6.83 -23.85
CA THR A 242 13.70 -7.93 -24.60
C THR A 242 12.66 -8.67 -23.79
N ASP A 243 12.88 -8.81 -22.47
CA ASP A 243 11.91 -9.45 -21.57
C ASP A 243 10.68 -8.57 -21.38
N ILE A 244 10.83 -7.24 -21.36
CA ILE A 244 9.73 -6.28 -21.34
C ILE A 244 8.95 -6.28 -22.66
N ALA A 245 9.66 -6.29 -23.81
CA ALA A 245 9.05 -6.24 -25.14
C ALA A 245 8.05 -7.38 -25.40
N ARG A 246 8.19 -8.52 -24.74
CA ARG A 246 7.23 -9.64 -24.82
C ARG A 246 5.84 -9.27 -24.32
N HIS A 247 5.71 -8.21 -23.55
CA HIS A 247 4.45 -7.75 -22.97
C HIS A 247 3.73 -6.70 -23.81
N LEU A 248 4.34 -6.25 -24.93
CA LEU A 248 3.72 -5.28 -25.85
C LEU A 248 2.44 -5.82 -26.50
N ASP A 249 2.33 -7.15 -26.67
CA ASP A 249 1.15 -7.83 -27.20
C ASP A 249 0.32 -8.53 -26.12
N SER A 250 0.50 -8.18 -24.84
CA SER A 250 -0.26 -8.78 -23.75
C SER A 250 -1.78 -8.57 -23.93
N GLU A 251 -2.58 -9.62 -23.68
CA GLU A 251 -4.04 -9.50 -23.63
C GLU A 251 -4.50 -8.60 -22.49
N ASP A 252 -3.75 -8.55 -21.37
CA ASP A 252 -3.99 -7.63 -20.27
C ASP A 252 -3.59 -6.20 -20.69
N ALA A 253 -4.59 -5.33 -20.82
CA ALA A 253 -4.41 -3.96 -21.30
C ALA A 253 -3.48 -3.14 -20.39
N LEU A 254 -3.47 -3.40 -19.07
CA LEU A 254 -2.62 -2.67 -18.13
C LEU A 254 -1.17 -3.11 -18.25
N ILE A 255 -0.91 -4.42 -18.41
CA ILE A 255 0.45 -4.93 -18.67
C ILE A 255 0.96 -4.37 -19.98
N ARG A 256 0.17 -4.46 -21.06
CA ARG A 256 0.53 -3.93 -22.38
C ARG A 256 0.86 -2.44 -22.31
N HIS A 257 0.01 -1.64 -21.68
CA HIS A 257 0.23 -0.19 -21.53
C HIS A 257 1.51 0.13 -20.73
N THR A 258 1.82 -0.67 -19.69
CA THR A 258 3.01 -0.45 -18.87
C THR A 258 4.30 -0.81 -19.63
N ALA A 259 4.22 -1.73 -20.60
CA ALA A 259 5.37 -2.15 -21.41
C ALA A 259 5.74 -1.14 -22.51
N TYR A 260 4.83 -0.25 -22.92
CA TYR A 260 5.09 0.89 -23.81
C TYR A 260 5.84 2.02 -23.09
#